data_97fd72a5c062b978678494b91b9290e2
#
_entry.id   97fd72a5c062b978678494b91b9290e2
#
_cell.length_a   1.000
_cell.length_b   1.000
_cell.length_c   1.000
_cell.angle_alpha   90.00
_cell.angle_beta   90.00
_cell.angle_gamma   90.00
#
_symmetry.space_group_name_H-M   'P 1'
#
loop_
_entity.id
_entity.type
_entity.pdbx_description
1 polymer ?
#
loop_
_entity_poly.entity_id
_entity_poly.type
_entity_poly.pdbx_seq_one_letter_code
_entity_poly.pdbx_strand_id
1 'polypeptide(L)'
;MVKEYLPRVKKFLWALFLISLPVTNFRYFPAGLAGSGVNVRPLLIYPLFFLFFLATLPALWKQKLPRVWIPFFVFLIITIVSMSLPVIQGFNSELGEISLQSRLIRSLVTLSLGAVIYLTVSLMANSEEDLRFTLKWLYIGMAIAILWGTLQIGFVLELHPRWYFRMAHIQKYITMNVGTPDRAMGLTLEPSWFADQITSLWLPWVLPAALMDRSVFNKRWGWFTFEKIFLALMLLVLVFTLSRAGFVVALVVIGAGVLFLRPKWIRAESYDKRFQWIGKLLRRFDTLPGIVRIIIVSTGILLALALVFFVASLQSNYIFRMWDYWLGISYEARKIGSRSLAGYFRFIGFGPRFIYWETAYRIFAQNPLLGVGLGNYTFHFNDMLPTVQVGYMPELLTRIVPDYSRVVTAKNYFARLLAETGLLGTAAYLTFLISLAGGGLYLWLSKYPEEKFWGTGALLGLIAFVVDSFSYDSLAIPNPWIVFGLITAALSVYSKSIRQSKENLP
;
A
#
# COMPACT_ATOMS: atom_id res chain seq x y z
N MET A 1 -28.43 27.79 12.26
CA MET A 1 -28.21 26.51 12.89
C MET A 1 -27.55 25.49 11.94
N VAL A 2 -28.14 24.99 10.84
CA VAL A 2 -27.54 23.96 9.98
C VAL A 2 -26.18 24.36 9.40
N LYS A 3 -25.99 25.60 8.94
CA LYS A 3 -24.74 26.12 8.35
C LYS A 3 -23.56 26.13 9.36
N GLU A 4 -23.82 26.20 10.63
CA GLU A 4 -22.81 26.33 11.69
C GLU A 4 -22.31 24.97 12.20
N TYR A 5 -23.20 23.97 12.23
CA TYR A 5 -22.88 22.61 12.65
C TYR A 5 -22.23 21.76 11.53
N LEU A 6 -22.55 22.03 10.27
CA LEU A 6 -22.07 21.22 9.13
C LEU A 6 -20.54 21.11 9.06
N PRO A 7 -19.71 22.16 9.28
CA PRO A 7 -18.25 22.03 9.31
C PRO A 7 -17.76 21.14 10.43
N ARG A 8 -18.37 21.20 11.62
CA ARG A 8 -18.02 20.35 12.78
C ARG A 8 -18.34 18.90 12.51
N VAL A 9 -19.51 18.60 11.93
CA VAL A 9 -19.92 17.25 11.53
C VAL A 9 -18.96 16.67 10.47
N LYS A 10 -18.57 17.46 9.47
CA LYS A 10 -17.58 17.03 8.46
C LYS A 10 -16.23 16.70 9.10
N LYS A 11 -15.71 17.55 9.98
CA LYS A 11 -14.44 17.29 10.70
C LYS A 11 -14.53 16.06 11.58
N PHE A 12 -15.64 15.84 12.25
CA PHE A 12 -15.88 14.63 13.05
C PHE A 12 -15.90 13.36 12.18
N LEU A 13 -16.67 13.35 11.11
CA LEU A 13 -16.74 12.22 10.17
C LEU A 13 -15.38 11.95 9.52
N TRP A 14 -14.61 13.01 9.22
CA TRP A 14 -13.27 12.89 8.70
C TRP A 14 -12.31 12.24 9.69
N ALA A 15 -12.35 12.65 10.95
CA ALA A 15 -11.59 12.00 12.01
C ALA A 15 -11.98 10.52 12.16
N LEU A 16 -13.28 10.23 12.15
CA LEU A 16 -13.78 8.85 12.25
C LEU A 16 -13.35 7.99 11.05
N PHE A 17 -13.35 8.55 9.83
CA PHE A 17 -12.82 7.89 8.65
C PHE A 17 -11.35 7.49 8.84
N LEU A 18 -10.50 8.42 9.29
CA LEU A 18 -9.06 8.18 9.48
C LEU A 18 -8.76 7.17 10.60
N ILE A 19 -9.54 7.18 11.69
CA ILE A 19 -9.41 6.20 12.78
C ILE A 19 -9.86 4.81 12.34
N SER A 20 -10.83 4.70 11.44
CA SER A 20 -11.40 3.43 11.00
C SER A 20 -10.52 2.67 9.99
N LEU A 21 -9.49 3.30 9.44
CA LEU A 21 -8.59 2.73 8.42
C LEU A 21 -7.94 1.38 8.81
N PRO A 22 -7.52 1.15 10.08
CA PRO A 22 -6.92 -0.12 10.46
C PRO A 22 -7.81 -1.34 10.26
N VAL A 23 -9.14 -1.17 10.29
CA VAL A 23 -10.08 -2.28 10.25
C VAL A 23 -10.50 -2.55 8.80
N THR A 24 -9.88 -3.55 8.18
CA THR A 24 -10.13 -3.92 6.77
C THR A 24 -11.09 -5.09 6.60
N ASN A 25 -11.44 -5.75 7.70
CA ASN A 25 -12.31 -6.93 7.72
C ASN A 25 -13.36 -6.82 8.85
N PHE A 26 -14.18 -5.76 8.77
CA PHE A 26 -15.16 -5.43 9.79
C PHE A 26 -16.29 -6.47 9.84
N ARG A 27 -16.60 -6.96 11.04
CA ARG A 27 -17.57 -8.04 11.26
C ARG A 27 -18.99 -7.70 10.85
N TYR A 28 -19.41 -6.47 11.10
CA TYR A 28 -20.80 -6.01 10.86
C TYR A 28 -20.92 -5.26 9.52
N PHE A 29 -20.11 -5.64 8.53
CA PHE A 29 -20.22 -5.09 7.19
C PHE A 29 -21.53 -5.52 6.52
N PRO A 30 -22.26 -4.62 5.79
CA PRO A 30 -23.54 -4.94 5.19
C PRO A 30 -23.44 -6.13 4.23
N ALA A 31 -24.20 -7.20 4.51
CA ALA A 31 -24.14 -8.45 3.74
C ALA A 31 -24.50 -8.24 2.25
N GLY A 32 -25.44 -7.34 1.96
CA GLY A 32 -25.86 -7.01 0.60
C GLY A 32 -24.77 -6.38 -0.26
N LEU A 33 -23.79 -5.66 0.36
CA LEU A 33 -22.64 -5.09 -0.33
C LEU A 33 -21.47 -6.10 -0.43
N ALA A 34 -21.41 -7.05 0.51
CA ALA A 34 -20.30 -7.98 0.58
C ALA A 34 -20.41 -9.14 -0.44
N GLY A 35 -21.62 -9.66 -0.70
CA GLY A 35 -21.79 -10.90 -1.45
C GLY A 35 -21.09 -12.11 -0.79
N SER A 36 -21.30 -13.31 -1.31
CA SER A 36 -20.53 -14.48 -0.90
C SER A 36 -19.06 -14.34 -1.38
N GLY A 37 -18.09 -14.50 -0.47
CA GLY A 37 -16.66 -14.52 -0.81
C GLY A 37 -15.96 -13.16 -0.87
N VAL A 38 -16.58 -12.04 -0.48
CA VAL A 38 -15.88 -10.75 -0.34
C VAL A 38 -15.17 -10.69 1.01
N ASN A 39 -13.84 -10.68 0.95
CA ASN A 39 -12.96 -10.62 2.11
C ASN A 39 -12.65 -9.18 2.56
N VAL A 40 -12.69 -8.22 1.64
CA VAL A 40 -12.45 -6.79 1.91
C VAL A 40 -13.72 -6.17 2.46
N ARG A 41 -13.73 -5.84 3.75
CA ARG A 41 -14.89 -5.29 4.48
C ARG A 41 -14.44 -4.10 5.34
N PRO A 42 -14.02 -2.99 4.72
CA PRO A 42 -13.38 -1.90 5.46
C PRO A 42 -14.40 -1.12 6.29
N LEU A 43 -14.07 -0.89 7.56
CA LEU A 43 -14.92 -0.09 8.47
C LEU A 43 -15.10 1.35 7.96
N LEU A 44 -14.11 1.88 7.25
CA LEU A 44 -14.13 3.24 6.70
C LEU A 44 -15.33 3.54 5.79
N ILE A 45 -16.02 2.52 5.26
CA ILE A 45 -17.14 2.73 4.32
C ILE A 45 -18.28 3.52 4.94
N TYR A 46 -18.51 3.38 6.25
CA TYR A 46 -19.59 4.08 6.94
C TYR A 46 -19.37 5.59 6.99
N PRO A 47 -18.26 6.11 7.56
CA PRO A 47 -18.00 7.54 7.52
C PRO A 47 -17.77 8.05 6.09
N LEU A 48 -17.23 7.24 5.17
CA LEU A 48 -17.04 7.59 3.77
C LEU A 48 -18.37 7.90 3.08
N PHE A 49 -19.40 7.06 3.32
CA PHE A 49 -20.73 7.27 2.76
C PHE A 49 -21.28 8.66 3.12
N PHE A 50 -21.25 9.03 4.39
CA PHE A 50 -21.71 10.35 4.83
C PHE A 50 -20.81 11.48 4.30
N LEU A 51 -19.50 11.31 4.29
CA LEU A 51 -18.57 12.29 3.74
C LEU A 51 -18.79 12.53 2.25
N PHE A 52 -19.08 11.49 1.49
CA PHE A 52 -19.36 11.61 0.06
C PHE A 52 -20.54 12.55 -0.19
N PHE A 53 -21.67 12.35 0.49
CA PHE A 53 -22.86 13.17 0.30
C PHE A 53 -22.75 14.56 0.94
N LEU A 54 -22.12 14.69 2.10
CA LEU A 54 -22.07 15.95 2.83
C LEU A 54 -20.91 16.85 2.41
N ALA A 55 -19.82 16.29 1.89
CA ALA A 55 -18.61 17.03 1.58
C ALA A 55 -18.19 16.90 0.12
N THR A 56 -17.99 15.65 -0.38
CA THR A 56 -17.41 15.40 -1.69
C THR A 56 -18.33 15.84 -2.82
N LEU A 57 -19.55 15.37 -2.84
CA LEU A 57 -20.52 15.69 -3.89
C LEU A 57 -20.81 17.20 -3.99
N PRO A 58 -21.07 17.93 -2.89
CA PRO A 58 -21.22 19.39 -2.96
C PRO A 58 -19.94 20.12 -3.40
N ALA A 59 -18.75 19.60 -3.07
CA ALA A 59 -17.48 20.22 -3.48
C ALA A 59 -17.23 20.06 -4.98
N LEU A 60 -17.59 18.91 -5.57
CA LEU A 60 -17.49 18.65 -7.01
C LEU A 60 -18.26 19.71 -7.84
N TRP A 61 -19.38 20.23 -7.33
CA TRP A 61 -20.22 21.23 -8.02
C TRP A 61 -19.74 22.67 -7.78
N LYS A 62 -19.00 22.94 -6.69
CA LYS A 62 -18.70 24.32 -6.26
C LYS A 62 -17.23 24.71 -6.40
N GLN A 63 -16.31 23.75 -6.46
CA GLN A 63 -14.88 24.02 -6.42
C GLN A 63 -14.22 23.77 -7.78
N LYS A 64 -13.15 24.54 -8.07
CA LYS A 64 -12.26 24.23 -9.19
C LYS A 64 -11.53 22.92 -8.90
N LEU A 65 -11.70 21.95 -9.78
CA LEU A 65 -11.11 20.62 -9.63
C LEU A 65 -9.58 20.67 -9.83
N PRO A 66 -8.81 19.91 -9.04
CA PRO A 66 -7.37 19.81 -9.24
C PRO A 66 -7.02 19.25 -10.62
N ARG A 67 -6.03 19.82 -11.30
CA ARG A 67 -5.63 19.36 -12.64
C ARG A 67 -5.17 17.89 -12.67
N VAL A 68 -4.64 17.39 -11.56
CA VAL A 68 -4.22 15.98 -11.38
C VAL A 68 -5.41 15.01 -11.56
N TRP A 69 -6.65 15.47 -11.44
CA TRP A 69 -7.83 14.63 -11.65
C TRP A 69 -8.08 14.30 -13.12
N ILE A 70 -7.56 15.11 -14.06
CA ILE A 70 -7.81 14.90 -15.50
C ILE A 70 -7.35 13.50 -15.95
N PRO A 71 -6.07 13.10 -15.77
CA PRO A 71 -5.65 11.76 -16.17
C PRO A 71 -6.35 10.63 -15.37
N PHE A 72 -6.76 10.91 -14.13
CA PHE A 72 -7.56 9.97 -13.36
C PHE A 72 -8.94 9.73 -13.96
N PHE A 73 -9.66 10.78 -14.34
CA PHE A 73 -10.96 10.64 -15.01
C PHE A 73 -10.83 9.99 -16.40
N VAL A 74 -9.77 10.31 -17.15
CA VAL A 74 -9.47 9.62 -18.41
C VAL A 74 -9.29 8.13 -18.19
N PHE A 75 -8.55 7.74 -17.15
CA PHE A 75 -8.41 6.33 -16.75
C PHE A 75 -9.75 5.69 -16.41
N LEU A 76 -10.61 6.36 -15.63
CA LEU A 76 -11.94 5.84 -15.29
C LEU A 76 -12.81 5.62 -16.53
N ILE A 77 -12.84 6.59 -17.46
CA ILE A 77 -13.62 6.50 -18.71
C ILE A 77 -13.12 5.32 -19.55
N ILE A 78 -11.82 5.22 -19.78
CA ILE A 78 -11.24 4.11 -20.57
C ILE A 78 -11.55 2.76 -19.90
N THR A 79 -11.46 2.69 -18.57
CA THR A 79 -11.77 1.45 -17.85
C THR A 79 -13.24 1.05 -18.00
N ILE A 80 -14.17 2.01 -17.93
CA ILE A 80 -15.61 1.76 -18.14
C ILE A 80 -15.86 1.29 -19.59
N VAL A 81 -15.24 1.94 -20.56
CA VAL A 81 -15.32 1.52 -21.98
C VAL A 81 -14.78 0.10 -22.16
N SER A 82 -13.61 -0.19 -21.59
CA SER A 82 -13.03 -1.54 -21.59
C SER A 82 -13.98 -2.59 -20.99
N MET A 83 -14.64 -2.26 -19.86
CA MET A 83 -15.60 -3.15 -19.22
C MET A 83 -16.85 -3.40 -20.05
N SER A 84 -17.26 -2.48 -20.90
CA SER A 84 -18.45 -2.64 -21.76
C SER A 84 -18.20 -3.54 -22.97
N LEU A 85 -16.96 -3.68 -23.44
CA LEU A 85 -16.63 -4.45 -24.64
C LEU A 85 -17.06 -5.92 -24.58
N PRO A 86 -16.78 -6.70 -23.54
CA PRO A 86 -17.22 -8.09 -23.46
C PRO A 86 -18.75 -8.23 -23.56
N VAL A 87 -19.49 -7.28 -22.99
CA VAL A 87 -20.96 -7.28 -23.05
C VAL A 87 -21.44 -6.98 -24.48
N ILE A 88 -20.85 -5.98 -25.15
CA ILE A 88 -21.20 -5.61 -26.53
C ILE A 88 -20.86 -6.75 -27.50
N GLN A 89 -19.75 -7.45 -27.27
CA GLN A 89 -19.32 -8.59 -28.10
C GLN A 89 -20.10 -9.88 -27.83
N GLY A 90 -21.06 -9.87 -26.89
CA GLY A 90 -21.83 -11.05 -26.53
C GLY A 90 -20.99 -12.13 -25.83
N PHE A 91 -19.84 -11.75 -25.26
CA PHE A 91 -19.02 -12.68 -24.48
C PHE A 91 -19.79 -13.12 -23.25
N ASN A 92 -20.08 -14.40 -23.14
CA ASN A 92 -20.73 -15.00 -22.02
C ASN A 92 -19.84 -16.11 -21.47
N SER A 93 -19.34 -15.94 -20.26
CA SER A 93 -18.48 -16.92 -19.62
C SER A 93 -18.89 -17.05 -18.17
N GLU A 94 -18.89 -18.28 -17.70
CA GLU A 94 -19.18 -18.65 -16.31
C GLU A 94 -17.99 -19.44 -15.76
N LEU A 95 -17.61 -19.14 -14.55
CA LEU A 95 -16.58 -19.86 -13.80
C LEU A 95 -17.22 -20.37 -12.50
N GLY A 96 -17.75 -21.60 -12.53
CA GLY A 96 -18.57 -22.15 -11.46
C GLY A 96 -19.81 -21.27 -11.24
N GLU A 97 -19.99 -20.74 -10.03
CA GLU A 97 -21.09 -19.84 -9.68
C GLU A 97 -20.86 -18.35 -10.07
N ILE A 98 -19.74 -18.03 -10.70
CA ILE A 98 -19.34 -16.65 -11.00
C ILE A 98 -19.65 -16.33 -12.47
N SER A 99 -20.74 -15.59 -12.70
CA SER A 99 -21.08 -15.07 -14.02
C SER A 99 -20.29 -13.81 -14.39
N LEU A 100 -20.13 -13.55 -15.67
CA LEU A 100 -19.53 -12.32 -16.21
C LEU A 100 -20.19 -11.08 -15.61
N GLN A 101 -21.53 -11.02 -15.56
CA GLN A 101 -22.29 -9.88 -15.05
C GLN A 101 -21.98 -9.62 -13.56
N SER A 102 -21.98 -10.67 -12.72
CA SER A 102 -21.66 -10.52 -11.31
C SER A 102 -20.23 -10.02 -11.12
N ARG A 103 -19.32 -10.44 -11.97
CA ARG A 103 -17.91 -10.02 -11.92
C ARG A 103 -17.72 -8.57 -12.35
N LEU A 104 -18.37 -8.12 -13.40
CA LEU A 104 -18.35 -6.74 -13.88
C LEU A 104 -18.93 -5.79 -12.81
N ILE A 105 -20.08 -6.14 -12.21
CA ILE A 105 -20.68 -5.34 -11.13
C ILE A 105 -19.71 -5.21 -9.93
N ARG A 106 -19.11 -6.30 -9.48
CA ARG A 106 -18.13 -6.28 -8.39
C ARG A 106 -16.90 -5.44 -8.73
N SER A 107 -16.42 -5.49 -9.96
CA SER A 107 -15.28 -4.70 -10.43
C SER A 107 -15.63 -3.22 -10.50
N LEU A 108 -16.83 -2.87 -10.96
CA LEU A 108 -17.32 -1.50 -10.98
C LEU A 108 -17.48 -0.93 -9.56
N VAL A 109 -18.07 -1.69 -8.64
CA VAL A 109 -18.19 -1.29 -7.23
C VAL A 109 -16.81 -1.06 -6.61
N THR A 110 -15.84 -1.94 -6.89
CA THR A 110 -14.47 -1.82 -6.38
C THR A 110 -13.78 -0.57 -6.92
N LEU A 111 -13.88 -0.32 -8.24
CA LEU A 111 -13.32 0.88 -8.88
C LEU A 111 -13.98 2.16 -8.34
N SER A 112 -15.31 2.15 -8.20
CA SER A 112 -16.07 3.29 -7.67
C SER A 112 -15.70 3.59 -6.22
N LEU A 113 -15.52 2.56 -5.39
CA LEU A 113 -15.07 2.73 -4.01
C LEU A 113 -13.69 3.39 -3.94
N GLY A 114 -12.74 2.92 -4.73
CA GLY A 114 -11.41 3.53 -4.83
C GLY A 114 -11.49 4.99 -5.30
N ALA A 115 -12.28 5.26 -6.33
CA ALA A 115 -12.48 6.62 -6.84
C ALA A 115 -13.10 7.54 -5.78
N VAL A 116 -14.15 7.10 -5.07
CA VAL A 116 -14.80 7.88 -4.00
C VAL A 116 -13.83 8.15 -2.85
N ILE A 117 -13.02 7.17 -2.44
CA ILE A 117 -11.98 7.39 -1.43
C ILE A 117 -11.00 8.47 -1.89
N TYR A 118 -10.45 8.33 -3.09
CA TYR A 118 -9.48 9.28 -3.65
C TYR A 118 -10.05 10.71 -3.71
N LEU A 119 -11.25 10.86 -4.28
CA LEU A 119 -11.92 12.17 -4.42
C LEU A 119 -12.23 12.78 -3.05
N THR A 120 -12.76 11.98 -2.10
CA THR A 120 -13.07 12.46 -0.76
C THR A 120 -11.81 12.93 -0.04
N VAL A 121 -10.76 12.12 -0.02
CA VAL A 121 -9.50 12.45 0.66
C VAL A 121 -8.87 13.71 0.06
N SER A 122 -8.89 13.85 -1.28
CA SER A 122 -8.30 15.00 -1.97
C SER A 122 -9.01 16.32 -1.70
N LEU A 123 -10.28 16.30 -1.24
CA LEU A 123 -11.10 17.48 -0.98
C LEU A 123 -11.23 17.83 0.51
N MET A 124 -10.78 16.95 1.41
CA MET A 124 -10.98 17.17 2.85
C MET A 124 -10.03 18.18 3.48
N ALA A 125 -8.92 18.52 2.85
CA ALA A 125 -7.99 19.52 3.35
C ALA A 125 -7.94 20.73 2.39
N ASN A 126 -8.24 21.91 2.92
CA ASN A 126 -8.21 23.19 2.19
C ASN A 126 -7.20 24.18 2.76
N SER A 127 -6.59 23.87 3.89
CA SER A 127 -5.58 24.66 4.59
C SER A 127 -4.49 23.78 5.19
N GLU A 128 -3.40 24.38 5.62
CA GLU A 128 -2.34 23.67 6.35
C GLU A 128 -2.84 23.08 7.67
N GLU A 129 -3.77 23.76 8.32
CA GLU A 129 -4.41 23.27 9.55
C GLU A 129 -5.22 22.00 9.30
N ASP A 130 -5.95 21.93 8.17
CA ASP A 130 -6.70 20.74 7.79
C ASP A 130 -5.76 19.58 7.44
N LEU A 131 -4.63 19.84 6.78
CA LEU A 131 -3.59 18.85 6.52
C LEU A 131 -3.00 18.32 7.82
N ARG A 132 -2.72 19.21 8.77
CA ARG A 132 -2.23 18.83 10.10
C ARG A 132 -3.27 18.04 10.90
N PHE A 133 -4.53 18.45 10.85
CA PHE A 133 -5.65 17.71 11.44
C PHE A 133 -5.74 16.29 10.85
N THR A 134 -5.61 16.17 9.53
CA THR A 134 -5.63 14.89 8.82
C THR A 134 -4.50 13.96 9.29
N LEU A 135 -3.25 14.46 9.34
CA LEU A 135 -2.12 13.66 9.85
C LEU A 135 -2.32 13.24 11.32
N LYS A 136 -2.85 14.14 12.15
CA LYS A 136 -3.11 13.83 13.56
C LYS A 136 -4.03 12.62 13.72
N TRP A 137 -5.15 12.61 13.01
CA TRP A 137 -6.13 11.52 13.10
C TRP A 137 -5.66 10.24 12.39
N LEU A 138 -4.91 10.38 11.29
CA LEU A 138 -4.24 9.26 10.65
C LEU A 138 -3.25 8.58 11.62
N TYR A 139 -2.49 9.36 12.39
CA TYR A 139 -1.55 8.82 13.39
C TYR A 139 -2.25 8.23 14.61
N ILE A 140 -3.43 8.73 14.99
CA ILE A 140 -4.24 8.11 16.05
C ILE A 140 -4.75 6.74 15.59
N GLY A 141 -5.26 6.61 14.35
CA GLY A 141 -5.67 5.33 13.78
C GLY A 141 -4.49 4.36 13.70
N MET A 142 -3.32 4.83 13.24
CA MET A 142 -2.07 4.07 13.25
C MET A 142 -1.71 3.59 14.65
N ALA A 143 -1.76 4.48 15.65
CA ALA A 143 -1.40 4.15 17.03
C ALA A 143 -2.26 3.01 17.58
N ILE A 144 -3.57 3.03 17.33
CA ILE A 144 -4.49 1.95 17.72
C ILE A 144 -4.05 0.61 17.09
N ALA A 145 -3.77 0.61 15.78
CA ALA A 145 -3.34 -0.60 15.09
C ALA A 145 -1.99 -1.14 15.56
N ILE A 146 -1.01 -0.24 15.72
CA ILE A 146 0.36 -0.62 16.12
C ILE A 146 0.38 -1.10 17.58
N LEU A 147 -0.34 -0.45 18.49
CA LEU A 147 -0.45 -0.92 19.87
C LEU A 147 -1.14 -2.29 19.93
N TRP A 148 -2.21 -2.50 19.15
CA TRP A 148 -2.85 -3.81 19.05
C TRP A 148 -1.89 -4.86 18.49
N GLY A 149 -1.16 -4.55 17.41
CA GLY A 149 -0.13 -5.42 16.84
C GLY A 149 1.02 -5.71 17.81
N THR A 150 1.44 -4.74 18.63
CA THR A 150 2.46 -4.94 19.67
C THR A 150 1.97 -5.94 20.73
N LEU A 151 0.71 -5.86 21.13
CA LEU A 151 0.12 -6.87 22.03
C LEU A 151 0.08 -8.26 21.40
N GLN A 152 -0.11 -8.35 20.08
CA GLN A 152 -0.08 -9.62 19.35
C GLN A 152 1.31 -10.27 19.34
N ILE A 153 2.41 -9.51 19.45
CA ILE A 153 3.76 -10.06 19.58
C ILE A 153 3.85 -11.02 20.77
N GLY A 154 3.12 -10.73 21.85
CA GLY A 154 3.10 -11.58 23.04
C GLY A 154 2.65 -13.03 22.78
N PHE A 155 1.72 -13.25 21.85
CA PHE A 155 1.35 -14.62 21.50
C PHE A 155 2.26 -15.23 20.40
N VAL A 156 2.79 -14.41 19.50
CA VAL A 156 3.75 -14.89 18.48
C VAL A 156 5.04 -15.39 19.15
N LEU A 157 5.44 -14.76 20.25
CA LEU A 157 6.58 -15.18 21.09
C LEU A 157 6.20 -16.23 22.16
N GLU A 158 4.95 -16.70 22.16
CA GLU A 158 4.44 -17.69 23.12
C GLU A 158 4.67 -17.31 24.60
N LEU A 159 4.67 -16.01 24.93
CA LEU A 159 4.93 -15.52 26.29
C LEU A 159 3.93 -16.06 27.31
N HIS A 160 2.71 -16.42 26.87
CA HIS A 160 1.71 -17.03 27.73
C HIS A 160 0.75 -17.90 26.90
N PRO A 161 0.46 -19.16 27.27
CA PRO A 161 -0.33 -20.11 26.47
C PRO A 161 -1.73 -19.66 26.12
N ARG A 162 -2.37 -18.83 26.98
CA ARG A 162 -3.75 -18.32 26.77
C ARG A 162 -3.81 -16.93 26.14
N TRP A 163 -2.69 -16.32 25.80
CA TRP A 163 -2.68 -14.93 25.32
C TRP A 163 -3.40 -14.81 23.98
N TYR A 164 -3.11 -15.71 23.05
CA TYR A 164 -3.79 -15.77 21.75
C TYR A 164 -5.32 -15.85 21.91
N PHE A 165 -5.82 -16.78 22.72
CA PHE A 165 -7.26 -16.95 22.90
C PHE A 165 -7.96 -15.72 23.50
N ARG A 166 -7.31 -15.02 24.43
CA ARG A 166 -7.84 -13.76 24.98
C ARG A 166 -7.92 -12.66 23.94
N MET A 167 -6.86 -12.47 23.16
CA MET A 167 -6.84 -11.46 22.10
C MET A 167 -7.82 -11.81 20.98
N ALA A 168 -7.87 -13.05 20.54
CA ALA A 168 -8.84 -13.54 19.56
C ALA A 168 -10.28 -13.35 20.04
N HIS A 169 -10.55 -13.57 21.35
CA HIS A 169 -11.87 -13.32 21.93
C HIS A 169 -12.30 -11.86 21.86
N ILE A 170 -11.39 -10.91 22.05
CA ILE A 170 -11.69 -9.48 21.92
C ILE A 170 -11.81 -9.10 20.44
N GLN A 171 -10.86 -9.54 19.60
CA GLN A 171 -10.79 -9.16 18.20
C GLN A 171 -12.01 -9.63 17.39
N LYS A 172 -12.59 -10.80 17.71
CA LYS A 172 -13.79 -11.33 17.03
C LYS A 172 -15.01 -10.40 17.08
N TYR A 173 -15.08 -9.45 18.03
CA TYR A 173 -16.16 -8.46 18.08
C TYR A 173 -15.95 -7.33 17.08
N ILE A 174 -14.72 -7.16 16.55
CA ILE A 174 -14.37 -6.09 15.60
C ILE A 174 -14.17 -6.66 14.19
N THR A 175 -13.41 -7.75 14.07
CA THR A 175 -13.03 -8.34 12.79
C THR A 175 -13.63 -9.73 12.62
N MET A 176 -13.87 -10.15 11.38
CA MET A 176 -14.33 -11.51 11.08
C MET A 176 -13.20 -12.54 11.25
N ASN A 177 -11.98 -12.18 10.85
CA ASN A 177 -10.81 -13.03 11.00
C ASN A 177 -9.98 -12.57 12.20
N VAL A 178 -9.56 -13.51 13.01
CA VAL A 178 -8.72 -13.27 14.20
C VAL A 178 -7.27 -13.73 13.97
N GLY A 179 -6.98 -14.28 12.78
CA GLY A 179 -5.64 -14.72 12.38
C GLY A 179 -5.20 -16.04 13.02
N THR A 180 -3.93 -16.31 12.84
CA THR A 180 -3.22 -17.47 13.40
C THR A 180 -2.23 -17.00 14.47
N PRO A 181 -1.82 -17.86 15.42
CA PRO A 181 -0.95 -17.45 16.53
C PRO A 181 0.50 -17.17 16.11
N ASP A 182 0.90 -17.51 14.90
CA ASP A 182 2.28 -17.46 14.40
C ASP A 182 2.69 -16.09 13.83
N ARG A 183 1.73 -15.16 13.64
CA ARG A 183 1.99 -13.87 12.97
C ARG A 183 1.12 -12.74 13.52
N ALA A 184 1.68 -11.53 13.60
CA ALA A 184 0.90 -10.33 13.93
C ALA A 184 0.13 -9.83 12.70
N MET A 185 -1.16 -9.56 12.84
CA MET A 185 -2.04 -9.09 11.77
C MET A 185 -2.75 -7.77 12.07
N GLY A 186 -2.56 -7.18 13.26
CA GLY A 186 -3.29 -6.00 13.66
C GLY A 186 -4.80 -6.24 13.66
N LEU A 187 -5.54 -5.30 13.07
CA LEU A 187 -7.00 -5.37 12.88
C LEU A 187 -7.37 -5.64 11.40
N THR A 188 -6.42 -6.16 10.61
CA THR A 188 -6.63 -6.42 9.19
C THR A 188 -7.11 -7.85 8.92
N LEU A 189 -7.37 -8.16 7.65
CA LEU A 189 -7.78 -9.49 7.21
C LEU A 189 -6.68 -10.53 7.45
N GLU A 190 -5.42 -10.16 7.18
CA GLU A 190 -4.25 -11.04 7.25
C GLU A 190 -2.97 -10.25 7.50
N PRO A 191 -1.88 -10.90 7.96
CA PRO A 191 -0.62 -10.22 8.28
C PRO A 191 0.01 -9.43 7.13
N SER A 192 -0.13 -9.88 5.88
CA SER A 192 0.37 -9.17 4.70
C SER A 192 -0.33 -7.83 4.50
N TRP A 193 -1.62 -7.73 4.79
CA TRP A 193 -2.37 -6.48 4.71
C TRP A 193 -2.00 -5.50 5.82
N PHE A 194 -1.65 -6.02 7.00
CA PHE A 194 -1.13 -5.18 8.07
C PHE A 194 0.25 -4.61 7.71
N ALA A 195 1.12 -5.45 7.13
CA ALA A 195 2.40 -5.00 6.62
C ALA A 195 2.24 -3.93 5.53
N ASP A 196 1.27 -4.09 4.58
CA ASP A 196 0.94 -3.08 3.58
C ASP A 196 0.47 -1.77 4.22
N GLN A 197 -0.43 -1.80 5.21
CA GLN A 197 -0.83 -0.58 5.91
C GLN A 197 0.36 0.12 6.58
N ILE A 198 1.24 -0.63 7.21
CA ILE A 198 2.46 -0.08 7.83
C ILE A 198 3.32 0.60 6.77
N THR A 199 3.60 -0.07 5.67
CA THR A 199 4.63 0.34 4.72
C THR A 199 4.14 1.32 3.66
N SER A 200 2.89 1.19 3.20
CA SER A 200 2.32 1.98 2.12
C SER A 200 1.46 3.14 2.60
N LEU A 201 0.78 3.01 3.76
CA LEU A 201 -0.11 4.05 4.26
C LEU A 201 0.56 4.95 5.31
N TRP A 202 1.31 4.40 6.29
CA TRP A 202 1.79 5.17 7.44
C TRP A 202 3.27 5.53 7.38
N LEU A 203 4.14 4.61 6.99
CA LEU A 203 5.57 4.83 6.92
C LEU A 203 5.96 6.04 6.06
N PRO A 204 5.32 6.30 4.88
CA PRO A 204 5.61 7.46 4.06
C PRO A 204 5.46 8.82 4.76
N TRP A 205 4.63 8.90 5.80
CA TRP A 205 4.39 10.13 6.55
C TRP A 205 5.13 10.18 7.89
N VAL A 206 5.23 9.04 8.58
CA VAL A 206 5.91 8.95 9.89
C VAL A 206 7.42 9.06 9.74
N LEU A 207 8.00 8.44 8.71
CA LEU A 207 9.44 8.46 8.48
C LEU A 207 9.99 9.88 8.24
N PRO A 208 9.44 10.69 7.31
CA PRO A 208 9.92 12.06 7.16
C PRO A 208 9.67 12.92 8.40
N ALA A 209 8.56 12.71 9.13
CA ALA A 209 8.32 13.43 10.39
C ALA A 209 9.40 13.12 11.43
N ALA A 210 9.77 11.84 11.59
CA ALA A 210 10.82 11.42 12.50
C ALA A 210 12.22 11.93 12.08
N LEU A 211 12.55 11.88 10.78
CA LEU A 211 13.84 12.32 10.25
C LEU A 211 14.01 13.85 10.25
N MET A 212 12.92 14.60 10.04
CA MET A 212 12.92 16.07 10.07
C MET A 212 12.73 16.61 11.50
N ASP A 213 12.62 15.75 12.51
CA ASP A 213 12.37 16.10 13.91
C ASP A 213 11.08 16.93 14.09
N ARG A 214 10.04 16.58 13.36
CA ARG A 214 8.75 17.25 13.33
C ARG A 214 7.72 16.44 14.07
N SER A 215 6.92 17.09 14.95
CA SER A 215 5.80 16.45 15.62
C SER A 215 4.48 17.11 15.29
N VAL A 216 3.52 16.29 14.84
CA VAL A 216 2.14 16.71 14.57
C VAL A 216 1.42 17.07 15.90
N PHE A 217 1.80 16.43 17.00
CA PHE A 217 1.20 16.64 18.33
C PHE A 217 1.84 17.78 19.12
N ASN A 218 2.91 18.42 18.65
CA ASN A 218 3.69 19.46 19.34
C ASN A 218 4.22 19.04 20.71
N LYS A 219 4.25 17.74 21.01
CA LYS A 219 4.76 17.20 22.26
C LYS A 219 6.12 16.55 22.03
N ARG A 220 7.09 16.92 22.87
CA ARG A 220 8.43 16.34 22.89
C ARG A 220 8.74 15.83 24.29
N TRP A 221 9.29 14.64 24.40
CA TRP A 221 9.82 14.07 25.62
C TRP A 221 11.35 13.99 25.47
N GLY A 222 12.01 15.11 25.72
CA GLY A 222 13.44 15.26 25.45
C GLY A 222 13.75 15.02 23.95
N TRP A 223 14.45 13.95 23.63
CA TRP A 223 14.84 13.58 22.27
C TRP A 223 13.76 12.81 21.51
N PHE A 224 12.75 12.32 22.19
CA PHE A 224 11.70 11.50 21.64
C PHE A 224 10.48 12.34 21.26
N THR A 225 9.99 12.11 20.05
CA THR A 225 8.67 12.56 19.56
C THR A 225 7.74 11.37 19.42
N PHE A 226 6.44 11.61 19.35
CA PHE A 226 5.45 10.57 19.06
C PHE A 226 5.85 9.77 17.80
N GLU A 227 6.25 10.45 16.75
CA GLU A 227 6.59 9.87 15.47
C GLU A 227 7.83 8.95 15.54
N LYS A 228 8.84 9.31 16.32
CA LYS A 228 10.03 8.48 16.54
C LYS A 228 9.70 7.19 17.31
N ILE A 229 8.88 7.30 18.35
CA ILE A 229 8.45 6.15 19.17
C ILE A 229 7.62 5.20 18.30
N PHE A 230 6.62 5.75 17.58
CA PHE A 230 5.77 4.91 16.73
C PHE A 230 6.49 4.36 15.51
N LEU A 231 7.47 5.06 14.95
CA LEU A 231 8.35 4.49 13.91
C LEU A 231 9.06 3.22 14.43
N ALA A 232 9.64 3.29 15.62
CA ALA A 232 10.32 2.12 16.21
C ALA A 232 9.35 0.96 16.48
N LEU A 233 8.18 1.24 17.08
CA LEU A 233 7.14 0.23 17.32
C LEU A 233 6.59 -0.35 16.01
N MET A 234 6.38 0.48 15.01
CA MET A 234 5.88 0.09 13.69
C MET A 234 6.85 -0.85 12.97
N LEU A 235 8.15 -0.56 13.01
CA LEU A 235 9.19 -1.44 12.47
C LEU A 235 9.30 -2.74 13.26
N LEU A 236 9.18 -2.69 14.59
CA LEU A 236 9.13 -3.88 15.42
C LEU A 236 7.94 -4.78 15.04
N VAL A 237 6.73 -4.22 15.00
CA VAL A 237 5.52 -4.98 14.65
C VAL A 237 5.61 -5.53 13.23
N LEU A 238 6.18 -4.79 12.29
CA LEU A 238 6.38 -5.22 10.90
C LEU A 238 7.20 -6.53 10.85
N VAL A 239 8.24 -6.69 11.70
CA VAL A 239 9.02 -7.94 11.76
C VAL A 239 8.11 -9.12 12.10
N PHE A 240 7.20 -8.96 13.06
CA PHE A 240 6.29 -10.02 13.49
C PHE A 240 5.08 -10.27 12.56
N THR A 241 4.90 -9.44 11.52
CA THR A 241 3.99 -9.78 10.43
C THR A 241 4.53 -10.91 9.55
N LEU A 242 5.84 -11.14 9.54
CA LEU A 242 6.55 -12.10 8.69
C LEU A 242 6.18 -11.93 7.20
N SER A 243 5.92 -10.69 6.77
CA SER A 243 5.55 -10.36 5.40
C SER A 243 6.79 -10.03 4.57
N ARG A 244 7.16 -10.92 3.65
CA ARG A 244 8.31 -10.71 2.75
C ARG A 244 8.16 -9.43 1.92
N ALA A 245 6.97 -9.20 1.37
CA ALA A 245 6.69 -7.98 0.60
C ALA A 245 6.82 -6.73 1.49
N GLY A 246 6.23 -6.76 2.69
CA GLY A 246 6.32 -5.65 3.64
C GLY A 246 7.77 -5.29 3.99
N PHE A 247 8.66 -6.28 4.17
CA PHE A 247 10.09 -6.01 4.41
C PHE A 247 10.76 -5.29 3.23
N VAL A 248 10.50 -5.77 2.00
CA VAL A 248 11.06 -5.16 0.80
C VAL A 248 10.58 -3.70 0.66
N VAL A 249 9.28 -3.47 0.79
CA VAL A 249 8.69 -2.12 0.69
C VAL A 249 9.26 -1.20 1.77
N ALA A 250 9.30 -1.64 3.04
CA ALA A 250 9.82 -0.85 4.14
C ALA A 250 11.27 -0.41 3.90
N LEU A 251 12.13 -1.32 3.45
CA LEU A 251 13.53 -1.02 3.24
C LEU A 251 13.77 -0.09 2.05
N VAL A 252 13.03 -0.26 0.97
CA VAL A 252 13.08 0.68 -0.17
C VAL A 252 12.60 2.07 0.26
N VAL A 253 11.50 2.16 1.02
CA VAL A 253 10.96 3.43 1.53
C VAL A 253 11.93 4.10 2.51
N ILE A 254 12.52 3.35 3.44
CA ILE A 254 13.51 3.88 4.39
C ILE A 254 14.75 4.38 3.65
N GLY A 255 15.28 3.59 2.72
CA GLY A 255 16.43 3.98 1.91
C GLY A 255 16.18 5.25 1.10
N ALA A 256 15.02 5.33 0.42
CA ALA A 256 14.61 6.52 -0.30
C ALA A 256 14.43 7.74 0.63
N GLY A 257 13.82 7.54 1.82
CA GLY A 257 13.66 8.59 2.82
C GLY A 257 14.99 9.18 3.30
N VAL A 258 15.97 8.32 3.55
CA VAL A 258 17.34 8.76 3.92
C VAL A 258 17.99 9.53 2.77
N LEU A 259 17.82 9.07 1.52
CA LEU A 259 18.35 9.77 0.35
C LEU A 259 17.70 11.15 0.14
N PHE A 260 16.39 11.27 0.29
CA PHE A 260 15.66 12.51 0.04
C PHE A 260 15.89 13.56 1.12
N LEU A 261 15.97 13.16 2.39
CA LEU A 261 15.97 14.11 3.51
C LEU A 261 17.37 14.46 4.03
N ARG A 262 18.37 13.59 3.85
CA ARG A 262 19.69 13.77 4.46
C ARG A 262 19.55 14.30 5.90
N PRO A 263 19.11 13.48 6.85
CA PRO A 263 18.75 13.93 8.18
C PRO A 263 19.90 14.69 8.85
N LYS A 264 19.56 15.70 9.66
CA LYS A 264 20.53 16.60 10.31
C LYS A 264 21.58 15.86 11.15
N TRP A 265 21.21 14.71 11.74
CA TRP A 265 22.15 13.87 12.50
C TRP A 265 23.19 13.15 11.61
N ILE A 266 22.95 13.11 10.28
CA ILE A 266 23.94 12.71 9.28
C ILE A 266 24.85 13.89 8.91
N ARG A 267 24.48 15.14 9.22
CA ARG A 267 25.33 16.29 9.01
C ARG A 267 26.41 16.34 10.09
N ALA A 268 27.64 16.39 9.66
CA ALA A 268 28.84 16.29 10.49
C ALA A 268 28.98 17.29 11.66
N GLU A 269 28.14 18.33 11.71
CA GLU A 269 28.20 19.41 12.71
C GLU A 269 27.49 19.05 14.05
N SER A 270 26.71 17.96 14.09
CA SER A 270 25.88 17.61 15.26
C SER A 270 26.46 16.52 16.14
N TYR A 271 27.66 16.00 15.85
CA TYR A 271 28.18 14.86 16.61
C TYR A 271 29.05 15.29 17.81
N ASP A 272 28.64 14.81 18.98
CA ASP A 272 29.46 14.81 20.19
C ASP A 272 30.82 14.12 19.93
N LYS A 273 31.87 14.51 20.66
CA LYS A 273 33.25 14.02 20.46
C LYS A 273 33.36 12.49 20.37
N ARG A 274 32.42 11.75 20.98
CA ARG A 274 32.36 10.28 20.94
C ARG A 274 32.07 9.68 19.54
N PHE A 275 31.40 10.41 18.66
CA PHE A 275 30.95 9.92 17.35
C PHE A 275 31.54 10.68 16.16
N GLN A 276 32.63 11.42 16.37
CA GLN A 276 33.30 12.18 15.28
C GLN A 276 33.72 11.32 14.09
N TRP A 277 34.01 10.03 14.30
CA TRP A 277 34.35 9.11 13.22
C TRP A 277 33.17 8.89 12.25
N ILE A 278 31.93 8.82 12.78
CA ILE A 278 30.71 8.72 11.96
C ILE A 278 30.55 9.99 11.11
N GLY A 279 30.75 11.16 11.72
CA GLY A 279 30.69 12.43 11.00
C GLY A 279 31.75 12.54 9.90
N LYS A 280 32.97 11.99 10.10
CA LYS A 280 34.00 11.92 9.06
C LYS A 280 33.62 10.98 7.91
N LEU A 281 33.04 9.82 8.25
CA LEU A 281 32.56 8.83 7.27
C LEU A 281 31.46 9.41 6.39
N LEU A 282 30.50 10.09 7.01
CA LEU A 282 29.36 10.71 6.32
C LEU A 282 29.77 11.91 5.45
N ARG A 283 30.76 12.71 5.88
CA ARG A 283 31.36 13.73 5.00
C ARG A 283 31.98 13.12 3.75
N ARG A 284 32.73 12.03 3.89
CA ARG A 284 33.27 11.30 2.72
C ARG A 284 32.14 10.76 1.83
N PHE A 285 31.04 10.26 2.42
CA PHE A 285 29.87 9.83 1.64
C PHE A 285 29.24 10.99 0.84
N ASP A 286 29.17 12.19 1.41
CA ASP A 286 28.59 13.36 0.73
C ASP A 286 29.48 13.89 -0.42
N THR A 287 30.79 13.63 -0.40
CA THR A 287 31.71 13.98 -1.51
C THR A 287 31.65 12.98 -2.67
N LEU A 288 31.03 11.82 -2.49
CA LEU A 288 30.93 10.80 -3.53
C LEU A 288 29.96 11.21 -4.66
N PRO A 289 30.22 10.80 -5.91
CA PRO A 289 29.28 10.94 -7.02
C PRO A 289 27.91 10.37 -6.69
N GLY A 290 26.83 10.96 -7.22
CA GLY A 290 25.47 10.54 -6.93
C GLY A 290 25.22 9.05 -7.17
N ILE A 291 25.79 8.51 -8.24
CA ILE A 291 25.69 7.08 -8.59
C ILE A 291 26.31 6.17 -7.53
N VAL A 292 27.49 6.56 -7.01
CA VAL A 292 28.20 5.78 -5.97
C VAL A 292 27.39 5.77 -4.66
N ARG A 293 26.78 6.90 -4.30
CA ARG A 293 25.88 7.00 -3.15
C ARG A 293 24.65 6.07 -3.28
N ILE A 294 24.06 6.03 -4.47
CA ILE A 294 22.93 5.13 -4.76
C ILE A 294 23.38 3.67 -4.59
N ILE A 295 24.54 3.30 -5.14
CA ILE A 295 25.08 1.94 -5.00
C ILE A 295 25.31 1.58 -3.53
N ILE A 296 25.94 2.45 -2.73
CA ILE A 296 26.19 2.20 -1.31
C ILE A 296 24.89 2.03 -0.53
N VAL A 297 23.90 2.91 -0.77
CA VAL A 297 22.60 2.81 -0.09
C VAL A 297 21.86 1.55 -0.53
N SER A 298 21.85 1.23 -1.81
CA SER A 298 21.22 0.00 -2.32
C SER A 298 21.88 -1.26 -1.74
N THR A 299 23.20 -1.30 -1.67
CA THR A 299 23.93 -2.41 -1.03
C THR A 299 23.62 -2.50 0.46
N GLY A 300 23.58 -1.36 1.17
CA GLY A 300 23.17 -1.31 2.58
C GLY A 300 21.74 -1.82 2.79
N ILE A 301 20.83 -1.47 1.92
CA ILE A 301 19.44 -1.98 1.93
C ILE A 301 19.43 -3.50 1.71
N LEU A 302 20.17 -4.00 0.74
CA LEU A 302 20.25 -5.45 0.46
C LEU A 302 20.83 -6.23 1.64
N LEU A 303 21.88 -5.69 2.29
CA LEU A 303 22.46 -6.31 3.49
C LEU A 303 21.49 -6.28 4.68
N ALA A 304 20.78 -5.16 4.87
CA ALA A 304 19.76 -5.05 5.90
C ALA A 304 18.59 -6.01 5.64
N LEU A 305 18.16 -6.15 4.38
CA LEU A 305 17.18 -7.16 3.96
C LEU A 305 17.66 -8.56 4.30
N ALA A 306 18.89 -8.90 3.92
CA ALA A 306 19.45 -10.20 4.18
C ALA A 306 19.47 -10.50 5.69
N LEU A 307 19.87 -9.53 6.51
CA LEU A 307 19.86 -9.65 7.96
C LEU A 307 18.45 -9.83 8.53
N VAL A 308 17.49 -9.02 8.12
CA VAL A 308 16.08 -9.12 8.56
C VAL A 308 15.49 -10.48 8.17
N PHE A 309 15.72 -10.92 6.93
CA PHE A 309 15.26 -12.24 6.50
C PHE A 309 15.97 -13.37 7.25
N PHE A 310 17.25 -13.22 7.56
CA PHE A 310 17.97 -14.20 8.37
C PHE A 310 17.36 -14.30 9.77
N VAL A 311 17.18 -13.18 10.48
CA VAL A 311 16.57 -13.18 11.81
C VAL A 311 15.14 -13.72 11.78
N ALA A 312 14.32 -13.30 10.82
CA ALA A 312 12.96 -13.80 10.65
C ALA A 312 12.91 -15.31 10.31
N SER A 313 13.94 -15.83 9.64
CA SER A 313 14.05 -17.27 9.34
C SER A 313 14.25 -18.14 10.56
N LEU A 314 14.78 -17.57 11.65
CA LEU A 314 14.94 -18.31 12.92
C LEU A 314 13.59 -18.62 13.57
N GLN A 315 12.53 -17.88 13.21
CA GLN A 315 11.19 -18.05 13.77
C GLN A 315 10.15 -18.59 12.76
N SER A 316 10.47 -18.65 11.48
CA SER A 316 9.52 -19.02 10.44
C SER A 316 10.12 -19.96 9.40
N ASN A 317 9.65 -21.19 9.38
CA ASN A 317 10.01 -22.17 8.33
C ASN A 317 9.74 -21.65 6.92
N TYR A 318 8.72 -20.79 6.75
CA TYR A 318 8.38 -20.17 5.46
C TYR A 318 9.47 -19.20 4.97
N ILE A 319 10.09 -18.44 5.88
CA ILE A 319 11.20 -17.53 5.54
C ILE A 319 12.50 -18.32 5.47
N PHE A 320 12.69 -19.32 6.35
CA PHE A 320 13.84 -20.20 6.32
C PHE A 320 14.06 -20.87 4.96
N ARG A 321 13.00 -21.23 4.23
CA ARG A 321 13.08 -21.77 2.87
C ARG A 321 13.87 -20.88 1.91
N MET A 322 13.94 -19.58 2.13
CA MET A 322 14.72 -18.66 1.27
C MET A 322 16.22 -18.95 1.32
N TRP A 323 16.72 -19.38 2.47
CA TRP A 323 18.13 -19.75 2.68
C TRP A 323 18.37 -21.23 2.42
N ASP A 324 17.41 -22.04 2.83
CA ASP A 324 17.48 -23.49 2.77
C ASP A 324 17.75 -24.02 1.36
N TYR A 325 17.18 -23.42 0.34
CA TYR A 325 17.46 -23.79 -1.06
C TYR A 325 18.96 -23.78 -1.40
N TRP A 326 19.67 -22.76 -0.91
CA TRP A 326 21.11 -22.60 -1.20
C TRP A 326 21.98 -23.38 -0.20
N LEU A 327 21.56 -23.47 1.05
CA LEU A 327 22.31 -24.12 2.12
C LEU A 327 22.11 -25.64 2.13
N GLY A 328 21.01 -26.16 1.59
CA GLY A 328 20.71 -27.59 1.55
C GLY A 328 20.53 -28.22 2.94
N ILE A 329 19.87 -27.50 3.86
CA ILE A 329 19.70 -27.96 5.24
C ILE A 329 18.55 -28.95 5.34
N SER A 330 17.40 -28.66 4.76
CA SER A 330 16.24 -29.55 4.76
C SER A 330 16.42 -30.73 3.80
N TYR A 331 15.68 -31.79 4.08
CA TYR A 331 15.63 -32.96 3.20
C TYR A 331 15.15 -32.60 1.77
N GLU A 332 14.17 -31.69 1.65
CA GLU A 332 13.67 -31.21 0.37
C GLU A 332 14.76 -30.47 -0.43
N ALA A 333 15.50 -29.58 0.24
CA ALA A 333 16.57 -28.81 -0.39
C ALA A 333 17.78 -29.69 -0.77
N ARG A 334 18.09 -30.73 -0.02
CA ARG A 334 19.18 -31.69 -0.31
C ARG A 334 18.94 -32.50 -1.57
N LYS A 335 17.68 -32.80 -1.90
CA LYS A 335 17.31 -33.55 -3.11
C LYS A 335 17.48 -32.78 -4.41
N ILE A 336 17.71 -31.46 -4.34
CA ILE A 336 17.86 -30.62 -5.52
C ILE A 336 19.27 -30.84 -6.11
N GLY A 337 19.36 -31.57 -7.21
CA GLY A 337 20.63 -31.92 -7.85
C GLY A 337 21.35 -30.70 -8.43
N SER A 338 20.66 -29.87 -9.25
CA SER A 338 21.20 -28.63 -9.82
C SER A 338 20.47 -27.42 -9.29
N ARG A 339 21.22 -26.45 -8.75
CA ARG A 339 20.66 -25.22 -8.19
C ARG A 339 20.62 -24.14 -9.26
N SER A 340 19.43 -23.60 -9.53
CA SER A 340 19.21 -22.52 -10.50
C SER A 340 18.32 -21.43 -9.91
N LEU A 341 18.37 -20.22 -10.44
CA LEU A 341 17.46 -19.13 -10.02
C LEU A 341 15.99 -19.50 -10.27
N ALA A 342 15.67 -20.15 -11.39
CA ALA A 342 14.31 -20.62 -11.66
C ALA A 342 13.86 -21.67 -10.62
N GLY A 343 14.73 -22.62 -10.27
CA GLY A 343 14.50 -23.59 -9.21
C GLY A 343 14.31 -22.91 -7.84
N TYR A 344 15.12 -21.91 -7.53
CA TYR A 344 14.98 -21.12 -6.32
C TYR A 344 13.61 -20.45 -6.19
N PHE A 345 13.18 -19.71 -7.22
CA PHE A 345 11.87 -19.07 -7.20
C PHE A 345 10.71 -20.06 -7.08
N ARG A 346 10.85 -21.24 -7.69
CA ARG A 346 9.89 -22.32 -7.54
C ARG A 346 9.85 -22.86 -6.11
N PHE A 347 11.02 -23.12 -5.53
CA PHE A 347 11.18 -23.67 -4.16
C PHE A 347 10.60 -22.75 -3.09
N ILE A 348 10.80 -21.43 -3.21
CA ILE A 348 10.25 -20.44 -2.28
C ILE A 348 8.77 -20.10 -2.54
N GLY A 349 8.12 -20.78 -3.49
CA GLY A 349 6.71 -20.57 -3.84
C GLY A 349 6.44 -19.28 -4.64
N PHE A 350 7.44 -18.72 -5.32
CA PHE A 350 7.27 -17.55 -6.17
C PHE A 350 6.99 -17.91 -7.64
N GLY A 351 7.24 -19.15 -8.03
CA GLY A 351 7.04 -19.65 -9.38
C GLY A 351 5.65 -19.35 -9.98
N PRO A 352 4.54 -19.58 -9.26
CA PRO A 352 3.20 -19.27 -9.74
C PRO A 352 3.00 -17.81 -10.17
N ARG A 353 3.73 -16.86 -9.54
CA ARG A 353 3.60 -15.44 -9.89
C ARG A 353 4.08 -15.13 -11.31
N PHE A 354 5.17 -15.74 -11.75
CA PHE A 354 5.65 -15.57 -13.12
C PHE A 354 4.64 -16.09 -14.12
N ILE A 355 3.95 -17.21 -13.82
CA ILE A 355 2.91 -17.76 -14.67
C ILE A 355 1.71 -16.82 -14.74
N TYR A 356 1.27 -16.26 -13.62
CA TYR A 356 0.22 -15.26 -13.61
C TYR A 356 0.58 -14.02 -14.45
N TRP A 357 1.83 -13.55 -14.37
CA TRP A 357 2.29 -12.39 -15.15
C TRP A 357 2.41 -12.71 -16.64
N GLU A 358 2.93 -13.88 -16.98
CA GLU A 358 3.00 -14.34 -18.38
C GLU A 358 1.60 -14.51 -18.97
N THR A 359 0.67 -15.10 -18.21
CA THR A 359 -0.73 -15.19 -18.63
C THR A 359 -1.35 -13.81 -18.84
N ALA A 360 -1.08 -12.85 -17.95
CA ALA A 360 -1.52 -11.46 -18.11
C ALA A 360 -0.98 -10.84 -19.41
N TYR A 361 0.29 -11.06 -19.71
CA TYR A 361 0.91 -10.58 -20.94
C TYR A 361 0.29 -11.22 -22.19
N ARG A 362 -0.01 -12.52 -22.18
CA ARG A 362 -0.66 -13.23 -23.29
C ARG A 362 -2.08 -12.70 -23.53
N ILE A 363 -2.86 -12.44 -22.46
CA ILE A 363 -4.17 -11.80 -22.54
C ILE A 363 -4.05 -10.41 -23.19
N PHE A 364 -3.10 -9.61 -22.71
CA PHE A 364 -2.80 -8.29 -23.28
C PHE A 364 -2.43 -8.37 -24.76
N ALA A 365 -1.56 -9.31 -25.17
CA ALA A 365 -1.10 -9.44 -26.54
C ALA A 365 -2.25 -9.71 -27.54
N GLN A 366 -3.33 -10.35 -27.07
CA GLN A 366 -4.53 -10.57 -27.88
C GLN A 366 -5.49 -9.37 -27.89
N ASN A 367 -5.46 -8.54 -26.82
CA ASN A 367 -6.36 -7.39 -26.64
C ASN A 367 -5.56 -6.12 -26.29
N PRO A 368 -4.64 -5.63 -27.14
CA PRO A 368 -3.61 -4.68 -26.73
C PRO A 368 -4.13 -3.28 -26.42
N LEU A 369 -5.21 -2.80 -27.03
CA LEU A 369 -5.65 -1.42 -26.87
C LEU A 369 -6.47 -1.20 -25.57
N LEU A 370 -7.51 -2.01 -25.37
CA LEU A 370 -8.49 -1.83 -24.29
C LEU A 370 -8.52 -3.01 -23.29
N GLY A 371 -7.73 -4.06 -23.54
CA GLY A 371 -7.75 -5.25 -22.71
C GLY A 371 -9.07 -6.03 -22.77
N VAL A 372 -9.28 -6.92 -21.80
CA VAL A 372 -10.47 -7.79 -21.73
C VAL A 372 -11.57 -7.26 -20.81
N GLY A 373 -11.42 -6.04 -20.29
CA GLY A 373 -12.32 -5.45 -19.28
C GLY A 373 -11.90 -5.74 -17.83
N LEU A 374 -12.06 -4.74 -16.96
CA LEU A 374 -11.66 -4.84 -15.56
C LEU A 374 -12.40 -5.99 -14.85
N GLY A 375 -11.63 -6.89 -14.25
CA GLY A 375 -12.12 -8.06 -13.53
C GLY A 375 -12.23 -9.33 -14.37
N ASN A 376 -12.02 -9.27 -15.68
CA ASN A 376 -12.21 -10.40 -16.57
C ASN A 376 -10.97 -11.27 -16.78
N TYR A 377 -9.82 -10.91 -16.23
CA TYR A 377 -8.61 -11.73 -16.26
C TYR A 377 -8.89 -13.20 -15.92
N THR A 378 -9.73 -13.46 -14.94
CA THR A 378 -10.06 -14.80 -14.46
C THR A 378 -10.71 -15.69 -15.52
N PHE A 379 -11.53 -15.14 -16.42
CA PHE A 379 -12.22 -15.90 -17.47
C PHE A 379 -11.29 -16.30 -18.64
N HIS A 380 -10.21 -15.55 -18.84
CA HIS A 380 -9.20 -15.81 -19.87
C HIS A 380 -7.99 -16.58 -19.34
N PHE A 381 -7.93 -16.82 -18.02
CA PHE A 381 -6.74 -17.37 -17.38
C PHE A 381 -6.39 -18.76 -17.92
N ASN A 382 -7.36 -19.69 -17.99
CA ASN A 382 -7.11 -21.07 -18.37
C ASN A 382 -6.73 -21.18 -19.85
N ASP A 383 -7.35 -20.39 -20.73
CA ASP A 383 -7.12 -20.42 -22.18
C ASP A 383 -5.74 -19.85 -22.54
N MET A 384 -5.24 -18.91 -21.74
CA MET A 384 -3.97 -18.21 -21.96
C MET A 384 -2.82 -18.76 -21.11
N LEU A 385 -3.08 -19.82 -20.34
CA LEU A 385 -2.06 -20.41 -19.47
C LEU A 385 -0.88 -20.92 -20.32
N PRO A 386 0.37 -20.56 -19.99
CA PRO A 386 1.53 -21.13 -20.66
C PRO A 386 1.62 -22.64 -20.40
N THR A 387 2.14 -23.40 -21.37
CA THR A 387 2.40 -24.83 -21.20
C THR A 387 3.46 -25.01 -20.12
N VAL A 388 3.05 -25.47 -18.93
CA VAL A 388 3.91 -25.67 -17.77
C VAL A 388 3.63 -27.00 -17.11
N GLN A 389 4.65 -27.58 -16.46
CA GLN A 389 4.46 -28.74 -15.60
C GLN A 389 3.81 -28.30 -14.28
N VAL A 390 2.47 -28.25 -14.30
CA VAL A 390 1.64 -27.74 -13.20
C VAL A 390 1.77 -28.59 -11.94
N GLY A 391 2.09 -29.87 -12.08
CA GLY A 391 2.24 -30.83 -10.96
C GLY A 391 3.25 -30.42 -9.88
N TYR A 392 4.19 -29.52 -10.21
CA TYR A 392 5.16 -28.97 -9.26
C TYR A 392 4.71 -27.68 -8.58
N MET A 393 3.49 -27.22 -8.86
CA MET A 393 2.96 -25.93 -8.35
C MET A 393 1.55 -26.11 -7.78
N PRO A 394 1.43 -26.58 -6.53
CA PRO A 394 0.12 -26.89 -5.91
C PRO A 394 -0.87 -25.72 -5.94
N GLU A 395 -0.37 -24.48 -5.85
CA GLU A 395 -1.22 -23.28 -5.95
C GLU A 395 -1.91 -23.18 -7.31
N LEU A 396 -1.23 -23.50 -8.41
CA LEU A 396 -1.81 -23.51 -9.75
C LEU A 396 -2.80 -24.64 -9.93
N LEU A 397 -2.49 -25.84 -9.43
CA LEU A 397 -3.42 -26.98 -9.47
C LEU A 397 -4.78 -26.62 -8.90
N THR A 398 -4.81 -25.98 -7.74
CA THR A 398 -6.07 -25.58 -7.10
C THR A 398 -6.82 -24.48 -7.84
N ARG A 399 -6.21 -23.85 -8.87
CA ARG A 399 -6.82 -22.78 -9.68
C ARG A 399 -7.33 -23.26 -11.04
N ILE A 400 -6.75 -24.34 -11.54
CA ILE A 400 -7.06 -24.92 -12.87
C ILE A 400 -8.19 -25.93 -12.78
N VAL A 401 -8.39 -26.58 -11.62
CA VAL A 401 -9.45 -27.58 -11.44
C VAL A 401 -10.82 -26.89 -11.47
N PRO A 402 -11.76 -27.32 -12.35
CA PRO A 402 -13.06 -26.66 -12.56
C PRO A 402 -13.95 -26.55 -11.31
N ASP A 403 -13.84 -27.50 -10.38
CA ASP A 403 -14.65 -27.53 -9.13
C ASP A 403 -14.28 -26.45 -8.11
N TYR A 404 -13.18 -25.74 -8.32
CA TYR A 404 -12.80 -24.63 -7.46
C TYR A 404 -13.16 -23.30 -8.14
N SER A 405 -14.35 -22.79 -7.89
CA SER A 405 -14.83 -21.47 -8.35
C SER A 405 -14.09 -20.29 -7.71
N ARG A 406 -12.75 -20.29 -7.80
CA ARG A 406 -11.91 -19.24 -7.22
C ARG A 406 -11.50 -18.25 -8.29
N VAL A 407 -11.78 -16.98 -8.04
CA VAL A 407 -11.28 -15.88 -8.87
C VAL A 407 -9.76 -15.89 -8.86
N VAL A 408 -9.17 -16.06 -10.03
CA VAL A 408 -7.74 -15.93 -10.26
C VAL A 408 -7.42 -14.47 -10.60
N THR A 409 -6.30 -13.97 -10.12
CA THR A 409 -5.82 -12.61 -10.41
C THR A 409 -4.33 -12.65 -10.77
N ALA A 410 -3.83 -11.62 -11.44
CA ALA A 410 -2.44 -11.57 -11.91
C ALA A 410 -1.40 -11.47 -10.78
N LYS A 411 -1.82 -11.20 -9.54
CA LYS A 411 -0.92 -11.00 -8.38
C LYS A 411 0.16 -9.94 -8.61
N ASN A 412 -0.10 -9.03 -9.53
CA ASN A 412 0.69 -7.87 -9.89
C ASN A 412 -0.26 -6.82 -10.47
N TYR A 413 -0.27 -5.65 -9.87
CA TYR A 413 -1.20 -4.59 -10.21
C TYR A 413 -1.05 -4.13 -11.66
N PHE A 414 0.18 -3.90 -12.11
CA PHE A 414 0.45 -3.41 -13.47
C PHE A 414 0.20 -4.47 -14.52
N ALA A 415 0.56 -5.72 -14.26
CA ALA A 415 0.27 -6.83 -15.16
C ALA A 415 -1.24 -7.04 -15.34
N ARG A 416 -1.99 -6.95 -14.23
CA ARG A 416 -3.44 -7.00 -14.25
C ARG A 416 -4.05 -5.83 -15.02
N LEU A 417 -3.57 -4.60 -14.72
CA LEU A 417 -4.05 -3.40 -15.38
C LEU A 417 -3.85 -3.49 -16.90
N LEU A 418 -2.68 -3.96 -17.33
CA LEU A 418 -2.34 -4.14 -18.73
C LEU A 418 -3.26 -5.17 -19.41
N ALA A 419 -3.50 -6.31 -18.79
CA ALA A 419 -4.39 -7.34 -19.32
C ALA A 419 -5.86 -6.89 -19.39
N GLU A 420 -6.33 -6.20 -18.34
CA GLU A 420 -7.74 -5.86 -18.19
C GLU A 420 -8.14 -4.53 -18.85
N THR A 421 -7.23 -3.53 -18.96
CA THR A 421 -7.53 -2.21 -19.54
C THR A 421 -6.67 -1.85 -20.77
N GLY A 422 -5.78 -2.73 -21.16
CA GLY A 422 -4.90 -2.57 -22.31
C GLY A 422 -3.91 -1.42 -22.16
N LEU A 423 -3.30 -1.03 -23.27
CA LEU A 423 -2.32 0.04 -23.32
C LEU A 423 -2.94 1.40 -22.98
N LEU A 424 -4.18 1.68 -23.44
CA LEU A 424 -4.83 2.97 -23.22
C LEU A 424 -5.13 3.21 -21.73
N GLY A 425 -5.73 2.23 -21.04
CA GLY A 425 -6.02 2.34 -19.61
C GLY A 425 -4.75 2.39 -18.78
N THR A 426 -3.76 1.56 -19.11
CA THR A 426 -2.46 1.56 -18.42
C THR A 426 -1.73 2.88 -18.61
N ALA A 427 -1.69 3.44 -19.82
CA ALA A 427 -1.05 4.73 -20.09
C ALA A 427 -1.75 5.88 -19.34
N ALA A 428 -3.08 5.90 -19.32
CA ALA A 428 -3.84 6.90 -18.55
C ALA A 428 -3.54 6.80 -17.04
N TYR A 429 -3.49 5.57 -16.49
CA TYR A 429 -3.15 5.36 -15.09
C TYR A 429 -1.70 5.75 -14.75
N LEU A 430 -0.74 5.40 -15.61
CA LEU A 430 0.65 5.83 -15.45
C LEU A 430 0.79 7.35 -15.55
N THR A 431 0.05 8.02 -16.45
CA THR A 431 0.00 9.47 -16.54
C THR A 431 -0.52 10.09 -15.24
N PHE A 432 -1.52 9.47 -14.61
CA PHE A 432 -2.01 9.87 -13.30
C PHE A 432 -0.92 9.75 -12.23
N LEU A 433 -0.22 8.61 -12.15
CA LEU A 433 0.87 8.42 -11.18
C LEU A 433 2.04 9.39 -11.43
N ILE A 434 2.42 9.63 -12.68
CA ILE A 434 3.47 10.60 -13.06
C ILE A 434 3.04 12.02 -12.66
N SER A 435 1.76 12.36 -12.80
CA SER A 435 1.24 13.67 -12.37
C SER A 435 1.34 13.85 -10.85
N LEU A 436 1.04 12.80 -10.07
CA LEU A 436 1.22 12.78 -8.62
C LEU A 436 2.70 12.88 -8.24
N ALA A 437 3.57 12.13 -8.93
CA ALA A 437 5.01 12.16 -8.70
C ALA A 437 5.61 13.54 -9.02
N GLY A 438 5.22 14.15 -10.13
CA GLY A 438 5.61 15.51 -10.49
C GLY A 438 5.21 16.53 -9.44
N GLY A 439 3.99 16.41 -8.92
CA GLY A 439 3.54 17.22 -7.81
C GLY A 439 4.30 16.98 -6.51
N GLY A 440 4.56 15.73 -6.15
CA GLY A 440 5.39 15.37 -5.01
C GLY A 440 6.81 15.94 -5.14
N LEU A 441 7.41 15.85 -6.33
CA LEU A 441 8.73 16.41 -6.63
C LEU A 441 8.74 17.95 -6.52
N TYR A 442 7.69 18.61 -7.01
CA TYR A 442 7.53 20.06 -6.89
C TYR A 442 7.54 20.49 -5.42
N LEU A 443 6.79 19.85 -4.55
CA LEU A 443 6.78 20.12 -3.11
C LEU A 443 8.11 19.76 -2.45
N TRP A 444 8.75 18.66 -2.85
CA TRP A 444 10.03 18.24 -2.28
C TRP A 444 11.18 19.22 -2.59
N LEU A 445 11.17 19.83 -3.77
CA LEU A 445 12.17 20.83 -4.19
C LEU A 445 11.97 22.18 -3.52
N SER A 446 10.86 22.40 -2.82
CA SER A 446 10.57 23.64 -2.13
C SER A 446 11.60 23.96 -1.03
N LYS A 447 11.79 25.25 -0.78
CA LYS A 447 12.61 25.76 0.31
C LYS A 447 11.89 25.69 1.67
N TYR A 448 10.56 25.61 1.66
CA TYR A 448 9.75 25.59 2.87
C TYR A 448 9.70 24.17 3.48
N PRO A 449 10.02 24.03 4.78
CA PRO A 449 10.08 22.71 5.43
C PRO A 449 8.76 21.93 5.39
N GLU A 450 7.62 22.65 5.46
CA GLU A 450 6.28 22.06 5.42
C GLU A 450 6.00 21.42 4.06
N GLU A 451 6.23 22.16 2.97
CA GLU A 451 6.06 21.65 1.62
C GLU A 451 7.01 20.49 1.34
N LYS A 452 8.26 20.61 1.78
CA LYS A 452 9.26 19.55 1.65
C LYS A 452 8.87 18.27 2.38
N PHE A 453 8.26 18.40 3.56
CA PHE A 453 7.71 17.27 4.31
C PHE A 453 6.64 16.53 3.48
N TRP A 454 5.64 17.27 2.99
CA TRP A 454 4.57 16.70 2.17
C TRP A 454 5.08 16.11 0.86
N GLY A 455 6.02 16.79 0.20
CA GLY A 455 6.66 16.29 -1.03
C GLY A 455 7.44 15.00 -0.79
N THR A 456 8.16 14.91 0.33
CA THR A 456 8.86 13.67 0.70
C THR A 456 7.87 12.54 0.96
N GLY A 457 6.84 12.77 1.78
CA GLY A 457 5.80 11.78 2.05
C GLY A 457 5.08 11.31 0.77
N ALA A 458 4.81 12.24 -0.16
CA ALA A 458 4.23 11.94 -1.46
C ALA A 458 5.11 10.98 -2.29
N LEU A 459 6.40 11.29 -2.44
CA LEU A 459 7.33 10.46 -3.20
C LEU A 459 7.52 9.10 -2.55
N LEU A 460 7.66 9.05 -1.21
CA LEU A 460 7.77 7.78 -0.48
C LEU A 460 6.49 6.92 -0.60
N GLY A 461 5.30 7.54 -0.55
CA GLY A 461 4.04 6.83 -0.74
C GLY A 461 3.88 6.25 -2.14
N LEU A 462 4.31 6.97 -3.17
CA LEU A 462 4.32 6.48 -4.55
C LEU A 462 5.34 5.36 -4.74
N ILE A 463 6.54 5.47 -4.16
CA ILE A 463 7.56 4.42 -4.18
C ILE A 463 7.01 3.16 -3.49
N ALA A 464 6.40 3.32 -2.30
CA ALA A 464 5.78 2.21 -1.60
C ALA A 464 4.72 1.52 -2.45
N PHE A 465 3.81 2.28 -3.07
CA PHE A 465 2.79 1.76 -3.97
C PHE A 465 3.39 0.97 -5.14
N VAL A 466 4.39 1.54 -5.83
CA VAL A 466 5.00 0.88 -7.00
C VAL A 466 5.65 -0.44 -6.60
N VAL A 467 6.41 -0.46 -5.50
CA VAL A 467 7.09 -1.68 -5.04
C VAL A 467 6.08 -2.74 -4.58
N ASP A 468 5.05 -2.34 -3.84
CA ASP A 468 4.04 -3.26 -3.32
C ASP A 468 3.12 -3.81 -4.42
N SER A 469 2.93 -3.06 -5.50
CA SER A 469 2.16 -3.46 -6.70
C SER A 469 2.68 -4.74 -7.38
N PHE A 470 3.89 -5.19 -7.06
CA PHE A 470 4.42 -6.49 -7.49
C PHE A 470 3.94 -7.67 -6.62
N SER A 471 3.26 -7.40 -5.51
CA SER A 471 2.78 -8.44 -4.59
C SER A 471 1.26 -8.51 -4.49
N TYR A 472 0.55 -7.45 -4.82
CA TYR A 472 -0.91 -7.40 -4.85
C TYR A 472 -1.45 -6.76 -6.13
N ASP A 473 -2.77 -6.89 -6.38
CA ASP A 473 -3.41 -6.38 -7.58
C ASP A 473 -4.87 -5.94 -7.35
N SER A 474 -5.25 -5.69 -6.10
CA SER A 474 -6.63 -5.35 -5.77
C SER A 474 -6.87 -3.83 -5.73
N LEU A 475 -7.81 -3.36 -6.54
CA LEU A 475 -8.33 -1.99 -6.50
C LEU A 475 -9.19 -1.71 -5.25
N ALA A 476 -9.60 -2.77 -4.52
CA ALA A 476 -10.40 -2.63 -3.31
C ALA A 476 -9.60 -2.18 -2.08
N ILE A 477 -8.27 -2.27 -2.12
CA ILE A 477 -7.40 -1.86 -1.01
C ILE A 477 -7.41 -0.34 -0.92
N PRO A 478 -7.83 0.25 0.22
CA PRO A 478 -7.99 1.70 0.34
C PRO A 478 -6.68 2.48 0.42
N ASN A 479 -5.58 1.84 0.86
CA ASN A 479 -4.31 2.51 1.17
C ASN A 479 -3.76 3.37 0.02
N PRO A 480 -3.64 2.88 -1.24
CA PRO A 480 -3.15 3.71 -2.34
C PRO A 480 -4.04 4.93 -2.62
N TRP A 481 -5.36 4.73 -2.59
CA TRP A 481 -6.30 5.80 -2.86
C TRP A 481 -6.24 6.93 -1.84
N ILE A 482 -5.99 6.58 -0.57
CA ILE A 482 -5.79 7.54 0.51
C ILE A 482 -4.49 8.31 0.29
N VAL A 483 -3.40 7.61 -0.01
CA VAL A 483 -2.10 8.23 -0.28
C VAL A 483 -2.20 9.19 -1.48
N PHE A 484 -2.80 8.78 -2.58
CA PHE A 484 -3.01 9.62 -3.76
C PHE A 484 -3.87 10.85 -3.44
N GLY A 485 -4.92 10.66 -2.63
CA GLY A 485 -5.77 11.75 -2.16
C GLY A 485 -5.01 12.75 -1.29
N LEU A 486 -4.19 12.28 -0.37
CA LEU A 486 -3.34 13.14 0.49
C LEU A 486 -2.32 13.94 -0.32
N ILE A 487 -1.69 13.33 -1.33
CA ILE A 487 -0.79 14.01 -2.26
C ILE A 487 -1.53 15.14 -2.98
N THR A 488 -2.72 14.83 -3.53
CA THR A 488 -3.53 15.81 -4.25
C THR A 488 -4.01 16.95 -3.35
N ALA A 489 -4.41 16.63 -2.11
CA ALA A 489 -4.82 17.63 -1.11
C ALA A 489 -3.65 18.57 -0.77
N ALA A 490 -2.48 18.03 -0.48
CA ALA A 490 -1.28 18.83 -0.19
C ALA A 490 -0.90 19.76 -1.36
N LEU A 491 -0.90 19.23 -2.60
CA LEU A 491 -0.68 20.02 -3.80
C LEU A 491 -1.70 21.16 -3.94
N SER A 492 -2.96 20.89 -3.67
CA SER A 492 -4.03 21.89 -3.78
C SER A 492 -3.87 23.02 -2.75
N VAL A 493 -3.46 22.69 -1.53
CA VAL A 493 -3.23 23.65 -0.45
C VAL A 493 -2.04 24.56 -0.80
N TYR A 494 -0.88 23.98 -1.08
CA TYR A 494 0.36 24.75 -1.29
C TYR A 494 0.40 25.49 -2.63
N SER A 495 -0.25 24.98 -3.68
CA SER A 495 -0.34 25.71 -4.95
C SER A 495 -1.21 26.98 -4.86
N LYS A 496 -2.22 27.00 -3.98
CA LYS A 496 -3.04 28.19 -3.72
C LYS A 496 -2.25 29.27 -2.97
N SER A 497 -1.46 28.88 -1.95
CA SER A 497 -0.66 29.82 -1.15
C SER A 497 0.37 30.56 -2.01
N ILE A 498 1.01 29.86 -2.95
CA ILE A 498 2.00 30.48 -3.87
C ILE A 498 1.34 31.49 -4.82
N ARG A 499 0.13 31.19 -5.31
CA ARG A 499 -0.60 32.15 -6.18
C ARG A 499 -0.97 33.41 -5.43
N GLN A 500 -1.49 33.28 -4.21
CA GLN A 500 -1.84 34.43 -3.38
C GLN A 500 -0.62 35.27 -3.01
N SER A 501 0.52 34.62 -2.75
CA SER A 501 1.80 35.33 -2.50
C SER A 501 2.31 36.09 -3.73
N LYS A 502 2.07 35.61 -4.95
CA LYS A 502 2.45 36.30 -6.20
C LYS A 502 1.50 37.44 -6.57
N GLU A 503 0.21 37.30 -6.27
CA GLU A 503 -0.80 38.36 -6.53
C GLU A 503 -0.68 39.51 -5.52
N ASN A 504 -0.04 39.29 -4.35
CA ASN A 504 0.19 40.31 -3.32
C ASN A 504 1.60 40.95 -3.41
N LEU A 505 2.41 40.63 -4.41
CA LEU A 505 3.65 41.34 -4.70
C LEU A 505 3.31 42.61 -5.54
N PRO A 506 3.75 43.82 -5.09
CA PRO A 506 3.46 45.07 -5.73
C PRO A 506 4.05 45.18 -7.14
#